data_3fc0df24f1090eae7d222bccd431c9c1
#
_entry.id   3fc0df24f1090eae7d222bccd431c9c1
#
_cell.length_a   1.000
_cell.length_b   1.000
_cell.length_c   1.000
_cell.angle_alpha   90.00
_cell.angle_beta   90.00
_cell.angle_gamma   90.00
#
_symmetry.space_group_name_H-M   'P 1'
#
loop_
_entity.id
_entity.type
_entity.pdbx_description
1 polymer ?
#
loop_
_entity_poly.entity_id
_entity_poly.type
_entity_poly.pdbx_seq_one_letter_code
_entity_poly.pdbx_strand_id
1 'polypeptide(L)'
;QQAENVASALRNVPFNRAYCSTSERAWDTAKEICKYHDIPLILTKGLKEFSFGSLDGARKEEVLDSPFFDDWSSKGGESSEGFAKRVRTTMQSIVDESNDRDTILLVSHGAYAVRILEILFGMNLDDYVNRCKEQNRWLMPNTGMLIFHYKDGVFFLDQEPIDVNEYRQLYHPKTIDIYLMRHGETRFNVQERIQGRCD
;
A
#
# COMPACT_ATOMS: atom_id res chain seq x y z
N GLN A 1 2.44 14.57 -11.33
CA GLN A 1 1.01 14.76 -11.66
C GLN A 1 0.09 13.83 -10.83
N GLN A 2 0.28 12.48 -10.82
CA GLN A 2 -0.56 11.58 -9.99
C GLN A 2 -0.35 11.83 -8.49
N ALA A 3 0.91 11.97 -8.05
CA ALA A 3 1.25 12.29 -6.66
C ALA A 3 0.68 13.66 -6.23
N GLU A 4 0.73 14.67 -7.08
CA GLU A 4 0.12 15.99 -6.82
C GLU A 4 -1.40 15.90 -6.68
N ASN A 5 -2.04 15.08 -7.51
CA ASN A 5 -3.49 14.89 -7.48
C ASN A 5 -3.96 14.27 -6.15
N VAL A 6 -3.27 13.22 -5.68
CA VAL A 6 -3.58 12.60 -4.39
C VAL A 6 -3.22 13.51 -3.22
N ALA A 7 -2.09 14.23 -3.29
CA ALA A 7 -1.70 15.21 -2.29
C ALA A 7 -2.78 16.29 -2.12
N SER A 8 -3.31 16.80 -3.23
CA SER A 8 -4.43 17.74 -3.21
C SER A 8 -5.72 17.15 -2.59
N ALA A 9 -6.01 15.87 -2.85
CA ALA A 9 -7.17 15.20 -2.28
C ALA A 9 -7.06 15.00 -0.75
N LEU A 10 -5.84 14.73 -0.28
CA LEU A 10 -5.55 14.46 1.13
C LEU A 10 -5.18 15.70 1.96
N ARG A 11 -5.06 16.88 1.36
CA ARG A 11 -4.52 18.10 2.00
C ARG A 11 -5.23 18.52 3.31
N ASN A 12 -6.49 18.13 3.48
CA ASN A 12 -7.29 18.47 4.66
C ASN A 12 -7.43 17.30 5.65
N VAL A 13 -6.83 16.14 5.37
CA VAL A 13 -6.82 15.02 6.30
C VAL A 13 -5.86 15.35 7.44
N PRO A 14 -6.27 15.27 8.72
CA PRO A 14 -5.44 15.68 9.84
C PRO A 14 -4.42 14.60 10.20
N PHE A 15 -3.48 14.30 9.31
CA PHE A 15 -2.42 13.35 9.61
C PHE A 15 -1.55 13.83 10.78
N ASN A 16 -1.20 12.91 11.67
CA ASN A 16 -0.29 13.16 12.80
C ASN A 16 1.15 12.76 12.46
N ARG A 17 1.31 11.76 11.60
CA ARG A 17 2.61 11.32 11.06
C ARG A 17 2.45 10.52 9.78
N ALA A 18 3.55 10.39 9.04
CA ALA A 18 3.61 9.57 7.84
C ALA A 18 4.76 8.56 7.92
N TYR A 19 4.49 7.33 7.52
CA TYR A 19 5.49 6.30 7.31
C TYR A 19 5.57 5.98 5.83
N CYS A 20 6.78 5.82 5.32
CA CYS A 20 7.02 5.60 3.90
C CYS A 20 7.99 4.45 3.68
N SER A 21 7.73 3.64 2.65
CA SER A 21 8.73 2.70 2.13
C SER A 21 10.04 3.41 1.80
N THR A 22 11.15 2.71 1.98
CA THR A 22 12.49 3.23 1.63
C THR A 22 12.77 3.26 0.12
N SER A 23 11.80 2.87 -0.72
CA SER A 23 11.92 2.96 -2.18
C SER A 23 11.68 4.39 -2.66
N GLU A 24 12.47 4.85 -3.65
CA GLU A 24 12.45 6.23 -4.16
C GLU A 24 11.06 6.64 -4.64
N ARG A 25 10.36 5.79 -5.41
CA ARG A 25 9.01 6.06 -5.91
C ARG A 25 7.96 6.30 -4.82
N ALA A 26 8.08 5.59 -3.69
CA ALA A 26 7.19 5.78 -2.55
C ALA A 26 7.56 7.06 -1.80
N TRP A 27 8.86 7.32 -1.64
CA TRP A 27 9.39 8.53 -1.03
C TRP A 27 8.96 9.80 -1.77
N ASP A 28 9.03 9.80 -3.11
CA ASP A 28 8.60 10.95 -3.90
C ASP A 28 7.10 11.22 -3.77
N THR A 29 6.28 10.16 -3.73
CA THR A 29 4.84 10.31 -3.47
C THR A 29 4.57 10.83 -2.06
N ALA A 30 5.25 10.29 -1.06
CA ALA A 30 5.10 10.73 0.34
C ALA A 30 5.50 12.19 0.52
N LYS A 31 6.62 12.61 -0.05
CA LYS A 31 7.07 14.02 -0.02
C LYS A 31 6.03 14.96 -0.61
N GLU A 32 5.41 14.56 -1.73
CA GLU A 32 4.40 15.38 -2.39
C GLU A 32 3.18 15.58 -1.50
N ILE A 33 2.70 14.53 -0.82
CA ILE A 33 1.59 14.62 0.12
C ILE A 33 1.97 15.47 1.32
N CYS A 34 3.15 15.23 1.91
CA CYS A 34 3.61 15.93 3.11
C CYS A 34 3.89 17.42 2.89
N LYS A 35 3.90 17.93 1.64
CA LYS A 35 3.95 19.38 1.40
C LYS A 35 2.79 20.16 2.03
N TYR A 36 1.66 19.50 2.25
CA TYR A 36 0.45 20.07 2.84
C TYR A 36 0.31 19.80 4.34
N HIS A 37 1.27 19.08 4.94
CA HIS A 37 1.20 18.60 6.32
C HIS A 37 2.53 18.86 7.05
N ASP A 38 2.47 19.54 8.18
CA ASP A 38 3.64 19.71 9.07
C ASP A 38 3.74 18.52 10.03
N ILE A 39 4.17 17.38 9.49
CA ILE A 39 4.23 16.09 10.21
C ILE A 39 5.56 15.37 9.97
N PRO A 40 6.00 14.51 10.91
CA PRO A 40 7.13 13.63 10.68
C PRO A 40 6.88 12.66 9.52
N LEU A 41 7.86 12.55 8.60
CA LEU A 41 7.90 11.55 7.54
C LEU A 41 9.01 10.54 7.83
N ILE A 42 8.63 9.30 8.16
CA ILE A 42 9.51 8.26 8.69
C ILE A 42 9.73 7.17 7.63
N LEU A 43 11.01 6.97 7.24
CA LEU A 43 11.38 5.89 6.33
C LEU A 43 11.34 4.53 7.04
N THR A 44 10.54 3.61 6.52
CA THR A 44 10.25 2.32 7.15
C THR A 44 10.52 1.16 6.18
N LYS A 45 11.59 0.39 6.44
CA LYS A 45 11.95 -0.78 5.61
C LYS A 45 10.84 -1.82 5.55
N GLY A 46 10.05 -1.96 6.60
CA GLY A 46 8.93 -2.89 6.68
C GLY A 46 7.81 -2.61 5.66
N LEU A 47 7.74 -1.40 5.11
CA LEU A 47 6.78 -0.99 4.07
C LEU A 47 7.27 -1.23 2.63
N LYS A 48 8.45 -1.85 2.43
CA LYS A 48 8.93 -2.19 1.08
C LYS A 48 8.00 -3.16 0.36
N GLU A 49 8.03 -3.09 -0.99
CA GLU A 49 7.28 -4.03 -1.83
C GLU A 49 7.69 -5.49 -1.55
N PHE A 50 6.82 -6.39 -1.92
CA PHE A 50 7.12 -7.82 -1.97
C PHE A 50 8.31 -8.06 -2.90
N SER A 51 9.28 -8.87 -2.49
CA SER A 51 10.43 -9.20 -3.33
C SER A 51 10.12 -10.43 -4.16
N PHE A 52 10.19 -10.29 -5.48
CA PHE A 52 10.05 -11.39 -6.43
C PHE A 52 11.40 -12.03 -6.76
N GLY A 53 12.49 -11.62 -6.08
CA GLY A 53 13.84 -12.14 -6.27
C GLY A 53 14.38 -11.89 -7.67
N SER A 54 14.76 -12.95 -8.40
CA SER A 54 15.29 -12.85 -9.76
C SER A 54 14.29 -12.26 -10.78
N LEU A 55 13.03 -12.14 -10.43
CA LEU A 55 11.99 -11.55 -11.26
C LEU A 55 11.71 -10.07 -10.95
N ASP A 56 12.41 -9.48 -9.97
CA ASP A 56 12.34 -8.05 -9.75
C ASP A 56 12.80 -7.31 -11.04
N GLY A 57 11.91 -6.46 -11.59
CA GLY A 57 12.14 -5.76 -12.86
C GLY A 57 11.75 -6.53 -14.14
N ALA A 58 11.30 -7.77 -14.06
CA ALA A 58 10.78 -8.53 -15.18
C ALA A 58 9.52 -7.90 -15.78
N ARG A 59 9.15 -8.28 -16.99
CA ARG A 59 7.88 -7.88 -17.61
C ARG A 59 6.73 -8.65 -16.96
N LYS A 60 5.54 -8.04 -16.94
CA LYS A 60 4.36 -8.69 -16.35
C LYS A 60 4.05 -10.03 -17.04
N GLU A 61 4.20 -10.10 -18.36
CA GLU A 61 3.93 -11.32 -19.16
C GLU A 61 4.84 -12.50 -18.74
N GLU A 62 6.03 -12.22 -18.22
CA GLU A 62 6.98 -13.23 -17.75
C GLU A 62 6.59 -13.84 -16.39
N VAL A 63 5.62 -13.23 -15.69
CA VAL A 63 5.22 -13.57 -14.32
C VAL A 63 3.72 -13.94 -14.24
N LEU A 64 2.93 -13.65 -15.28
CA LEU A 64 1.46 -13.83 -15.29
C LEU A 64 1.00 -15.30 -15.24
N ASP A 65 1.85 -16.27 -15.56
CA ASP A 65 1.55 -17.70 -15.44
C ASP A 65 1.75 -18.21 -13.99
N SER A 66 2.22 -17.37 -13.09
CA SER A 66 2.34 -17.66 -11.65
C SER A 66 1.34 -16.84 -10.86
N PRO A 67 0.66 -17.41 -9.87
CA PRO A 67 -0.17 -16.63 -8.95
C PRO A 67 0.64 -15.48 -8.35
N PHE A 68 0.16 -14.26 -8.52
CA PHE A 68 0.87 -13.00 -8.14
C PHE A 68 1.25 -12.95 -6.66
N PHE A 69 0.73 -13.88 -5.88
CA PHE A 69 0.87 -13.94 -4.43
C PHE A 69 1.58 -15.21 -3.92
N ASP A 70 2.23 -15.97 -4.82
CA ASP A 70 2.97 -17.18 -4.47
C ASP A 70 4.21 -16.91 -3.62
N ASP A 71 4.77 -17.99 -3.11
CA ASP A 71 6.05 -18.01 -2.42
C ASP A 71 7.19 -17.88 -3.43
N TRP A 72 7.96 -16.80 -3.35
CA TRP A 72 9.07 -16.50 -4.24
C TRP A 72 10.44 -16.87 -3.65
N SER A 73 10.48 -17.56 -2.52
CA SER A 73 11.73 -17.97 -1.86
C SER A 73 12.63 -18.82 -2.77
N SER A 74 12.04 -19.68 -3.58
CA SER A 74 12.78 -20.49 -4.57
C SER A 74 13.47 -19.67 -5.67
N LYS A 75 13.04 -18.43 -5.87
CA LYS A 75 13.62 -17.46 -6.82
C LYS A 75 14.51 -16.41 -6.14
N GLY A 76 14.87 -16.64 -4.87
CA GLY A 76 15.62 -15.66 -4.07
C GLY A 76 14.80 -14.46 -3.60
N GLY A 77 13.47 -14.52 -3.76
CA GLY A 77 12.54 -13.53 -3.28
C GLY A 77 12.09 -13.78 -1.84
N GLU A 78 11.03 -13.12 -1.45
CA GLU A 78 10.45 -13.23 -0.11
C GLU A 78 9.45 -14.40 -0.05
N SER A 79 9.46 -15.17 1.05
CA SER A 79 8.42 -16.16 1.28
C SER A 79 7.11 -15.51 1.71
N SER A 80 5.98 -16.15 1.42
CA SER A 80 4.66 -15.66 1.86
C SER A 80 4.58 -15.51 3.38
N GLU A 81 5.16 -16.43 4.15
CA GLU A 81 5.22 -16.36 5.60
C GLU A 81 6.12 -15.23 6.10
N GLY A 82 7.31 -15.08 5.51
CA GLY A 82 8.25 -14.00 5.82
C GLY A 82 7.63 -12.62 5.58
N PHE A 83 6.94 -12.47 4.46
CA PHE A 83 6.19 -11.27 4.13
C PHE A 83 5.07 -11.00 5.14
N ALA A 84 4.24 -12.00 5.46
CA ALA A 84 3.16 -11.84 6.42
C ALA A 84 3.68 -11.45 7.82
N LYS A 85 4.78 -12.06 8.25
CA LYS A 85 5.47 -11.68 9.51
C LYS A 85 5.94 -10.22 9.46
N ARG A 86 6.57 -9.81 8.36
CA ARG A 86 7.04 -8.43 8.17
C ARG A 86 5.90 -7.42 8.24
N VAL A 87 4.78 -7.70 7.55
CA VAL A 87 3.57 -6.86 7.60
C VAL A 87 3.07 -6.72 9.04
N ARG A 88 2.81 -7.84 9.73
CA ARG A 88 2.28 -7.80 11.12
C ARG A 88 3.22 -7.06 12.06
N THR A 89 4.52 -7.34 12.01
CA THR A 89 5.51 -6.67 12.85
C THR A 89 5.57 -5.18 12.58
N THR A 90 5.52 -4.77 11.31
CA THR A 90 5.56 -3.36 10.92
C THR A 90 4.30 -2.63 11.38
N MET A 91 3.12 -3.21 11.16
CA MET A 91 1.86 -2.59 11.60
C MET A 91 1.79 -2.49 13.12
N GLN A 92 2.23 -3.52 13.86
CA GLN A 92 2.26 -3.46 15.31
C GLN A 92 3.21 -2.37 15.82
N SER A 93 4.42 -2.25 15.25
CA SER A 93 5.37 -1.19 15.61
C SER A 93 4.76 0.21 15.38
N ILE A 94 4.07 0.41 14.27
CA ILE A 94 3.40 1.69 13.98
C ILE A 94 2.30 1.98 15.01
N VAL A 95 1.51 0.97 15.37
CA VAL A 95 0.48 1.10 16.41
C VAL A 95 1.10 1.44 17.77
N ASP A 96 2.16 0.73 18.17
CA ASP A 96 2.83 0.93 19.46
C ASP A 96 3.47 2.33 19.58
N GLU A 97 3.85 2.93 18.45
CA GLU A 97 4.41 4.29 18.38
C GLU A 97 3.34 5.39 18.28
N SER A 98 2.07 5.03 18.11
CA SER A 98 0.96 5.95 17.86
C SER A 98 0.20 6.27 19.14
N ASN A 99 -0.45 7.44 19.17
CA ASN A 99 -1.37 7.82 20.23
C ASN A 99 -2.82 7.50 19.84
N ASP A 100 -3.71 7.46 20.83
CA ASP A 100 -5.14 7.35 20.58
C ASP A 100 -5.63 8.47 19.64
N ARG A 101 -6.39 8.08 18.63
CA ARG A 101 -6.95 8.97 17.58
C ARG A 101 -5.94 9.56 16.61
N ASP A 102 -4.69 9.10 16.61
CA ASP A 102 -3.77 9.47 15.53
C ASP A 102 -4.32 9.01 14.18
N THR A 103 -4.20 9.87 13.19
CA THR A 103 -4.41 9.55 11.78
C THR A 103 -3.06 9.40 11.10
N ILE A 104 -2.79 8.23 10.56
CA ILE A 104 -1.48 7.83 10.03
C ILE A 104 -1.53 7.70 8.51
N LEU A 105 -0.58 8.33 7.82
CA LEU A 105 -0.34 8.09 6.41
C LEU A 105 0.71 6.98 6.24
N LEU A 106 0.37 5.94 5.46
CA LEU A 106 1.33 4.92 5.02
C LEU A 106 1.50 5.00 3.51
N VAL A 107 2.73 5.18 3.02
CA VAL A 107 3.02 5.16 1.58
C VAL A 107 3.86 3.93 1.26
N SER A 108 3.28 3.00 0.51
CA SER A 108 3.85 1.71 0.20
C SER A 108 3.61 1.34 -1.28
N HIS A 109 3.29 0.10 -1.59
CA HIS A 109 3.29 -0.48 -2.94
C HIS A 109 2.03 -1.29 -3.22
N GLY A 110 1.85 -1.68 -4.49
CA GLY A 110 0.63 -2.35 -4.95
C GLY A 110 0.44 -3.75 -4.37
N ALA A 111 1.42 -4.64 -4.50
CA ALA A 111 1.30 -5.99 -3.96
C ALA A 111 1.28 -5.98 -2.43
N TYR A 112 2.06 -5.09 -1.80
CA TYR A 112 2.02 -4.90 -0.34
C TYR A 112 0.60 -4.56 0.14
N ALA A 113 -0.07 -3.60 -0.50
CA ALA A 113 -1.41 -3.16 -0.11
C ALA A 113 -2.47 -4.25 -0.32
N VAL A 114 -2.39 -5.01 -1.44
CA VAL A 114 -3.31 -6.13 -1.70
C VAL A 114 -3.11 -7.25 -0.69
N ARG A 115 -1.87 -7.60 -0.36
CA ARG A 115 -1.57 -8.64 0.62
C ARG A 115 -2.01 -8.29 2.05
N ILE A 116 -2.07 -7.01 2.39
CA ILE A 116 -2.62 -6.57 3.68
C ILE A 116 -4.09 -7.00 3.84
N LEU A 117 -4.87 -7.03 2.77
CA LEU A 117 -6.28 -7.46 2.80
C LEU A 117 -6.41 -8.88 3.38
N GLU A 118 -5.53 -9.79 2.98
CA GLU A 118 -5.48 -11.14 3.53
C GLU A 118 -4.88 -11.17 4.95
N ILE A 119 -3.71 -10.54 5.12
CA ILE A 119 -2.87 -10.71 6.33
C ILE A 119 -3.50 -10.08 7.57
N LEU A 120 -4.14 -8.91 7.43
CA LEU A 120 -4.72 -8.17 8.55
C LEU A 120 -6.23 -8.38 8.68
N PHE A 121 -6.94 -8.59 7.57
CA PHE A 121 -8.40 -8.65 7.58
C PHE A 121 -8.96 -10.05 7.23
N GLY A 122 -8.09 -11.02 6.89
CA GLY A 122 -8.52 -12.40 6.56
C GLY A 122 -9.33 -12.51 5.27
N MET A 123 -9.20 -11.52 4.35
CA MET A 123 -9.92 -11.52 3.08
C MET A 123 -9.40 -12.64 2.17
N ASN A 124 -10.30 -13.37 1.52
CA ASN A 124 -9.93 -14.29 0.45
C ASN A 124 -9.49 -13.50 -0.79
N LEU A 125 -8.21 -13.62 -1.16
CA LEU A 125 -7.66 -12.85 -2.28
C LEU A 125 -8.18 -13.32 -3.64
N ASP A 126 -8.49 -14.60 -3.82
CA ASP A 126 -9.06 -15.10 -5.08
C ASP A 126 -10.44 -14.48 -5.32
N ASP A 127 -11.27 -14.42 -4.29
CA ASP A 127 -12.57 -13.76 -4.34
C ASP A 127 -12.42 -12.27 -4.62
N TYR A 128 -11.46 -11.60 -3.99
CA TYR A 128 -11.16 -10.19 -4.24
C TYR A 128 -10.72 -9.93 -5.68
N VAL A 129 -9.80 -10.75 -6.19
CA VAL A 129 -9.30 -10.67 -7.57
C VAL A 129 -10.44 -10.89 -8.57
N ASN A 130 -11.30 -11.88 -8.35
CA ASN A 130 -12.42 -12.17 -9.24
C ASN A 130 -13.43 -11.01 -9.24
N ARG A 131 -13.80 -10.48 -8.09
CA ARG A 131 -14.66 -9.27 -8.00
C ARG A 131 -14.07 -8.07 -8.75
N CYS A 132 -12.78 -7.81 -8.59
CA CYS A 132 -12.13 -6.73 -9.32
C CYS A 132 -12.15 -6.94 -10.82
N LYS A 133 -11.93 -8.18 -11.32
CA LYS A 133 -12.03 -8.52 -12.73
C LYS A 133 -13.43 -8.30 -13.27
N GLU A 134 -14.47 -8.79 -12.57
CA GLU A 134 -15.88 -8.61 -12.95
C GLU A 134 -16.28 -7.13 -13.04
N GLN A 135 -15.74 -6.30 -12.14
CA GLN A 135 -15.99 -4.87 -12.08
C GLN A 135 -15.06 -4.05 -12.99
N ASN A 136 -14.16 -4.70 -13.73
CA ASN A 136 -13.14 -4.06 -14.56
C ASN A 136 -12.33 -2.98 -13.79
N ARG A 137 -11.93 -3.27 -12.55
CA ARG A 137 -11.17 -2.36 -11.69
C ARG A 137 -9.82 -2.95 -11.31
N TRP A 138 -8.87 -2.07 -11.02
CA TRP A 138 -7.55 -2.47 -10.52
C TRP A 138 -7.65 -3.03 -9.09
N LEU A 139 -6.80 -4.04 -8.77
CA LEU A 139 -6.66 -4.53 -7.39
C LEU A 139 -6.18 -3.42 -6.44
N MET A 140 -5.24 -2.62 -6.90
CA MET A 140 -4.75 -1.42 -6.23
C MET A 140 -4.33 -0.41 -7.29
N PRO A 141 -5.11 0.65 -7.55
CA PRO A 141 -4.74 1.68 -8.51
C PRO A 141 -3.42 2.38 -8.16
N ASN A 142 -2.76 3.00 -9.14
CA ASN A 142 -1.67 3.91 -8.85
C ASN A 142 -2.19 5.09 -8.01
N THR A 143 -1.51 5.44 -6.92
CA THR A 143 -2.00 6.39 -5.90
C THR A 143 -3.35 6.01 -5.29
N GLY A 144 -3.75 4.75 -5.42
CA GLY A 144 -4.96 4.22 -4.77
C GLY A 144 -4.80 4.19 -3.25
N MET A 145 -5.93 4.22 -2.57
CA MET A 145 -6.02 4.28 -1.12
C MET A 145 -6.78 3.08 -0.57
N LEU A 146 -6.27 2.54 0.52
CA LEU A 146 -6.88 1.53 1.37
C LEU A 146 -7.02 2.17 2.75
N ILE A 147 -8.21 2.15 3.36
CA ILE A 147 -8.47 2.80 4.64
C ILE A 147 -8.89 1.75 5.66
N PHE A 148 -8.28 1.80 6.82
CA PHE A 148 -8.57 0.88 7.92
C PHE A 148 -8.21 1.54 9.27
N HIS A 149 -8.75 0.99 10.34
CA HIS A 149 -8.42 1.45 11.69
C HIS A 149 -8.00 0.28 12.58
N TYR A 150 -7.31 0.62 13.67
CA TYR A 150 -6.95 -0.29 14.73
C TYR A 150 -7.72 0.06 15.99
N LYS A 151 -8.33 -0.94 16.59
CA LYS A 151 -9.09 -0.78 17.83
C LYS A 151 -9.05 -2.08 18.65
N ASP A 152 -8.79 -1.97 19.95
CA ASP A 152 -8.84 -3.08 20.91
C ASP A 152 -8.04 -4.33 20.46
N GLY A 153 -6.86 -4.12 19.89
CA GLY A 153 -5.98 -5.21 19.45
C GLY A 153 -6.25 -5.73 18.03
N VAL A 154 -7.23 -5.18 17.30
CA VAL A 154 -7.68 -5.68 15.99
C VAL A 154 -7.65 -4.59 14.92
N PHE A 155 -7.29 -4.96 13.70
CA PHE A 155 -7.41 -4.11 12.51
C PHE A 155 -8.77 -4.34 11.84
N PHE A 156 -9.45 -3.28 11.48
CA PHE A 156 -10.75 -3.29 10.79
C PHE A 156 -10.63 -2.55 9.46
N LEU A 157 -11.07 -3.19 8.39
CA LEU A 157 -11.10 -2.60 7.06
C LEU A 157 -12.31 -1.67 6.93
N ASP A 158 -12.07 -0.39 6.66
CA ASP A 158 -13.13 0.62 6.44
C ASP A 158 -13.42 0.81 4.96
N GLN A 159 -12.38 0.77 4.12
CA GLN A 159 -12.49 0.93 2.68
C GLN A 159 -11.50 0.03 1.95
N GLU A 160 -11.99 -0.82 1.05
CA GLU A 160 -11.19 -1.53 0.06
C GLU A 160 -10.46 -0.54 -0.86
N PRO A 161 -9.39 -0.97 -1.57
CA PRO A 161 -8.66 -0.08 -2.47
C PRO A 161 -9.56 0.70 -3.44
N ILE A 162 -9.45 2.01 -3.42
CA ILE A 162 -10.15 2.96 -4.31
C ILE A 162 -9.16 3.92 -4.94
N ASP A 163 -9.56 4.53 -6.06
CA ASP A 163 -8.79 5.62 -6.65
C ASP A 163 -9.09 6.98 -5.99
N VAL A 164 -8.32 8.01 -6.40
CA VAL A 164 -8.44 9.37 -5.86
C VAL A 164 -9.81 10.00 -6.15
N ASN A 165 -10.48 9.64 -7.26
CA ASN A 165 -11.77 10.22 -7.62
C ASN A 165 -12.87 9.60 -6.78
N GLU A 166 -12.84 8.27 -6.60
CA GLU A 166 -13.73 7.55 -5.69
C GLU A 166 -13.57 8.08 -4.26
N TYR A 167 -12.32 8.27 -3.80
CA TYR A 167 -12.05 8.83 -2.48
C TYR A 167 -12.71 10.20 -2.28
N ARG A 168 -12.59 11.12 -3.25
CA ARG A 168 -13.21 12.45 -3.17
C ARG A 168 -14.73 12.41 -3.06
N GLN A 169 -15.37 11.34 -3.51
CA GLN A 169 -16.83 11.19 -3.46
C GLN A 169 -17.32 10.65 -2.12
N LEU A 170 -16.52 9.87 -1.41
CA LEU A 170 -16.99 8.98 -0.36
C LEU A 170 -16.67 9.42 1.07
N TYR A 171 -15.76 10.40 1.35
CA TYR A 171 -15.05 10.29 2.61
C TYR A 171 -15.25 11.32 3.73
N HIS A 172 -15.40 10.80 5.00
CA HIS A 172 -15.25 11.51 6.28
C HIS A 172 -14.62 10.59 7.37
N PRO A 173 -13.41 10.87 7.87
CA PRO A 173 -12.72 10.07 8.90
C PRO A 173 -13.39 10.16 10.29
N LYS A 174 -13.40 9.04 11.05
CA LYS A 174 -14.04 8.98 12.37
C LYS A 174 -13.20 8.48 13.55
N THR A 175 -12.05 7.82 13.34
CA THR A 175 -11.22 7.20 14.40
C THR A 175 -9.76 7.14 13.97
N ILE A 176 -8.93 6.24 14.48
CA ILE A 176 -7.57 6.06 13.94
C ILE A 176 -7.70 5.50 12.53
N ASP A 177 -7.56 6.36 11.54
CA ASP A 177 -7.65 6.00 10.13
C ASP A 177 -6.24 5.83 9.58
N ILE A 178 -5.97 4.68 8.99
CA ILE A 178 -4.69 4.38 8.34
C ILE A 178 -4.88 4.41 6.84
N TYR A 179 -4.27 5.37 6.18
CA TYR A 179 -4.28 5.50 4.73
C TYR A 179 -3.05 4.82 4.15
N LEU A 180 -3.22 3.61 3.64
CA LEU A 180 -2.17 2.92 2.90
C LEU A 180 -2.30 3.24 1.43
N MET A 181 -1.25 3.76 0.85
CA MET A 181 -1.24 4.24 -0.53
C MET A 181 -0.18 3.53 -1.36
N ARG A 182 -0.54 3.21 -2.59
CA ARG A 182 0.43 2.85 -3.62
C ARG A 182 1.08 4.11 -4.17
N HIS A 183 2.38 4.07 -4.45
CA HIS A 183 3.10 5.13 -5.18
C HIS A 183 2.43 5.46 -6.52
N GLY A 184 2.71 6.64 -7.08
CA GLY A 184 2.26 7.05 -8.40
C GLY A 184 2.82 6.18 -9.53
N GLU A 185 2.35 6.41 -10.75
CA GLU A 185 2.83 5.70 -11.94
C GLU A 185 4.33 5.92 -12.13
N THR A 186 5.05 4.84 -12.37
CA THR A 186 6.49 4.84 -12.62
C THR A 186 6.78 4.48 -14.08
N ARG A 187 8.04 4.68 -14.49
CA ARG A 187 8.53 4.22 -15.79
C ARG A 187 8.30 2.71 -16.01
N PHE A 188 8.39 1.88 -14.96
CA PHE A 188 8.10 0.45 -15.03
C PHE A 188 6.62 0.18 -15.31
N ASN A 189 5.70 0.95 -14.70
CA ASN A 189 4.27 0.81 -14.97
C ASN A 189 3.94 1.15 -16.43
N VAL A 190 4.47 2.26 -16.96
CA VAL A 190 4.30 2.67 -18.35
C VAL A 190 4.84 1.62 -19.33
N GLN A 191 5.92 0.93 -18.96
CA GLN A 191 6.53 -0.13 -19.76
C GLN A 191 5.91 -1.51 -19.53
N GLU A 192 4.85 -1.60 -18.72
CA GLU A 192 4.19 -2.85 -18.32
C GLU A 192 5.14 -3.89 -17.70
N ARG A 193 6.09 -3.44 -16.89
CA ARG A 193 7.09 -4.27 -16.19
C ARG A 193 6.76 -4.38 -14.71
N ILE A 194 7.10 -5.53 -14.12
CA ILE A 194 7.03 -5.73 -12.68
C ILE A 194 8.23 -5.04 -12.03
N GLN A 195 7.96 -4.09 -11.15
CA GLN A 195 9.01 -3.33 -10.47
C GLN A 195 9.59 -4.07 -9.27
N GLY A 196 8.75 -4.77 -8.48
CA GLY A 196 9.22 -5.42 -7.26
C GLY A 196 9.95 -4.42 -6.35
N ARG A 197 11.20 -4.71 -6.00
CA ARG A 197 12.07 -3.82 -5.21
C ARG A 197 13.04 -2.99 -6.04
N CYS A 198 12.92 -2.97 -7.37
CA CYS A 198 13.74 -2.11 -8.24
C CYS A 198 13.29 -0.65 -8.14
N ASP A 199 14.24 0.28 -8.10
CA ASP A 199 14.03 1.73 -8.21
C ASP A 199 14.73 2.28 -9.45
#